data_3d067d46791465bf4bd5e2c41b890d46
#
_entry.id   3d067d46791465bf4bd5e2c41b890d46
#
_cell.length_a   1.000
_cell.length_b   1.000
_cell.length_c   1.000
_cell.angle_alpha   90.00
_cell.angle_beta   90.00
_cell.angle_gamma   90.00
#
_symmetry.space_group_name_H-M   'P 1'
#
loop_
_entity.id
_entity.type
_entity.pdbx_description
1 polymer ?
#
loop_
_entity_poly.entity_id
_entity_poly.type
_entity_poly.pdbx_seq_one_letter_code
_entity_poly.pdbx_strand_id
1 'polypeptide(L)'
;VIRFLAWTPGMDGAAVDALAGAGFDATFSSLRWWDFRAGWMVEEHARLAAVAPPIAAVEAPFGTRYGQAFGDAMIRERAYRRLLHVADTLDAGWLMPLGFERGALLPMLAERGDPSDQQWIDAHAAFDLSDAVRDVNATIRAARETNTVAPHAELRMLTGPDAPATALLRADGPDLRAGDAATLTVINPDLYMGVSVHADHFLPGVAGGFTRGVALDLLTEPVGSCDDTLRARARPLAEIDLLPGDVQVWRVFRNAPVRTPAAVKPAKSLRTKAGEAKEPVNAAIASPRIGIEQVQPSVEDGRFAVKRLVGDDIIVEADVLMDGHDKLAVHLLWRAQDEDTWQHVPMMPLGNDRWRGAFRPERLGRHVYAVAAWRDAFGTYRSELEKKHTAGVEVTLELEEGARLVALAAEHAPNDAPVDALHKLARLLAEADQAHRLKLLL
;
A
#
# COMPACT_ATOMS: atom_id res chain seq x y z
N VAL A 1 -11.66 24.45 -26.42
CA VAL A 1 -11.78 24.12 -24.98
C VAL A 1 -10.69 24.88 -24.24
N ILE A 2 -11.07 25.67 -23.24
CA ILE A 2 -10.14 26.37 -22.35
C ILE A 2 -9.78 25.42 -21.21
N ARG A 3 -8.50 25.35 -20.84
CA ARG A 3 -8.00 24.59 -19.71
C ARG A 3 -7.52 25.53 -18.61
N PHE A 4 -7.86 25.24 -17.37
CA PHE A 4 -7.44 25.99 -16.20
C PHE A 4 -6.39 25.19 -15.44
N LEU A 5 -5.18 25.75 -15.35
CA LEU A 5 -4.05 25.13 -14.66
C LEU A 5 -3.73 25.95 -13.41
N ALA A 6 -3.63 25.32 -12.26
CA ALA A 6 -3.23 25.98 -11.02
C ALA A 6 -1.72 25.87 -10.82
N TRP A 7 -1.03 27.03 -10.73
CA TRP A 7 0.38 27.05 -10.33
C TRP A 7 0.47 26.90 -8.81
N THR A 8 0.78 25.70 -8.35
CA THR A 8 0.78 25.32 -6.94
C THR A 8 2.17 25.22 -6.29
N PRO A 9 3.31 25.16 -7.02
CA PRO A 9 4.62 25.09 -6.37
C PRO A 9 4.87 26.24 -5.39
N GLY A 10 5.24 25.91 -4.16
CA GLY A 10 5.48 26.86 -3.08
C GLY A 10 4.24 27.34 -2.33
N MET A 11 3.05 26.86 -2.67
CA MET A 11 1.84 27.12 -1.88
C MET A 11 1.85 26.26 -0.60
N ASP A 12 1.33 26.81 0.48
CA ASP A 12 1.08 26.01 1.67
C ASP A 12 -0.10 25.02 1.48
N GLY A 13 -0.13 23.97 2.30
CA GLY A 13 -1.10 22.90 2.17
C GLY A 13 -2.56 23.37 2.27
N ALA A 14 -2.85 24.33 3.15
CA ALA A 14 -4.22 24.85 3.32
C ALA A 14 -4.67 25.65 2.11
N ALA A 15 -3.75 26.38 1.48
CA ALA A 15 -4.02 27.11 0.23
C ALA A 15 -4.30 26.13 -0.93
N VAL A 16 -3.57 25.01 -1.01
CA VAL A 16 -3.85 23.97 -2.01
C VAL A 16 -5.21 23.32 -1.76
N ASP A 17 -5.51 22.96 -0.50
CA ASP A 17 -6.79 22.32 -0.14
C ASP A 17 -7.99 23.22 -0.50
N ALA A 18 -7.83 24.54 -0.40
CA ALA A 18 -8.87 25.51 -0.77
C ALA A 18 -9.19 25.56 -2.29
N LEU A 19 -8.32 24.99 -3.13
CA LEU A 19 -8.56 24.88 -4.58
C LEU A 19 -9.48 23.71 -4.94
N ALA A 20 -9.76 22.79 -4.01
CA ALA A 20 -10.62 21.65 -4.27
C ALA A 20 -12.02 22.09 -4.72
N GLY A 21 -12.49 21.53 -5.83
CA GLY A 21 -13.77 21.88 -6.42
C GLY A 21 -13.82 23.20 -7.21
N ALA A 22 -12.70 23.92 -7.32
CA ALA A 22 -12.64 25.17 -8.10
C ALA A 22 -12.65 24.96 -9.64
N GLY A 23 -12.55 23.69 -10.09
CA GLY A 23 -12.68 23.35 -11.52
C GLY A 23 -11.38 23.47 -12.30
N PHE A 24 -10.23 23.31 -11.66
CA PHE A 24 -8.95 23.22 -12.36
C PHE A 24 -8.82 21.89 -13.12
N ASP A 25 -8.20 21.95 -14.31
CA ASP A 25 -7.91 20.77 -15.13
C ASP A 25 -6.61 20.09 -14.73
N ALA A 26 -5.66 20.82 -14.15
CA ALA A 26 -4.42 20.28 -13.60
C ALA A 26 -3.80 21.22 -12.55
N THR A 27 -2.94 20.65 -11.72
CA THR A 27 -2.07 21.33 -10.74
C THR A 27 -0.62 21.13 -11.13
N PHE A 28 0.32 21.87 -10.54
CA PHE A 28 1.75 21.66 -10.75
C PHE A 28 2.41 21.15 -9.47
N SER A 29 3.19 20.07 -9.56
CA SER A 29 3.94 19.53 -8.43
C SER A 29 5.27 20.28 -8.22
N SER A 30 5.78 20.23 -7.00
CA SER A 30 7.07 20.81 -6.63
C SER A 30 8.26 19.86 -6.89
N LEU A 31 8.16 18.96 -7.86
CA LEU A 31 9.15 17.92 -8.14
C LEU A 31 10.58 18.43 -8.25
N ARG A 32 10.79 19.60 -8.86
CA ARG A 32 12.09 20.24 -8.99
C ARG A 32 12.86 20.41 -7.66
N TRP A 33 12.11 20.66 -6.58
CA TRP A 33 12.69 20.97 -5.26
C TRP A 33 12.82 19.73 -4.36
N TRP A 34 12.41 18.57 -4.87
CA TRP A 34 12.55 17.34 -4.12
C TRP A 34 13.99 16.85 -4.10
N ASP A 35 14.45 16.45 -2.93
CA ASP A 35 15.78 15.87 -2.71
C ASP A 35 15.83 14.37 -3.06
N PHE A 36 14.74 13.81 -3.54
CA PHE A 36 14.54 12.40 -3.84
C PHE A 36 14.66 11.48 -2.60
N ARG A 37 14.49 12.02 -1.38
CA ARG A 37 14.59 11.29 -0.11
C ARG A 37 13.43 11.59 0.85
N ALA A 38 13.01 12.82 0.95
CA ALA A 38 12.02 13.26 1.92
C ALA A 38 10.59 12.88 1.49
N GLY A 39 9.77 12.42 2.44
CA GLY A 39 8.40 11.94 2.21
C GLY A 39 7.39 13.00 1.82
N TRP A 40 7.70 14.30 1.99
CA TRP A 40 6.77 15.40 1.71
C TRP A 40 6.26 15.41 0.25
N MET A 41 7.04 14.88 -0.71
CA MET A 41 6.63 14.81 -2.11
C MET A 41 5.40 13.92 -2.30
N VAL A 42 5.32 12.79 -1.59
CA VAL A 42 4.16 11.88 -1.64
C VAL A 42 2.93 12.54 -1.01
N GLU A 43 3.11 13.28 0.09
CA GLU A 43 2.04 14.03 0.75
C GLU A 43 1.52 15.16 -0.15
N GLU A 44 2.44 15.92 -0.78
CA GLU A 44 2.08 16.95 -1.76
C GLU A 44 1.32 16.34 -2.94
N HIS A 45 1.84 15.25 -3.53
CA HIS A 45 1.21 14.57 -4.66
C HIS A 45 -0.24 14.15 -4.33
N ALA A 46 -0.47 13.54 -3.16
CA ALA A 46 -1.81 13.14 -2.73
C ALA A 46 -2.75 14.35 -2.59
N ARG A 47 -2.26 15.46 -2.03
CA ARG A 47 -3.02 16.71 -1.87
C ARG A 47 -3.36 17.34 -3.21
N LEU A 48 -2.39 17.43 -4.13
CA LEU A 48 -2.61 17.97 -5.48
C LEU A 48 -3.58 17.11 -6.27
N ALA A 49 -3.44 15.78 -6.22
CA ALA A 49 -4.33 14.84 -6.90
C ALA A 49 -5.80 14.95 -6.42
N ALA A 50 -6.02 15.38 -5.18
CA ALA A 50 -7.38 15.66 -4.67
C ALA A 50 -8.02 16.90 -5.32
N VAL A 51 -7.22 17.82 -5.85
CA VAL A 51 -7.70 19.03 -6.57
C VAL A 51 -7.87 18.73 -8.06
N ALA A 52 -6.79 18.30 -8.72
CA ALA A 52 -6.75 17.94 -10.14
C ALA A 52 -5.47 17.11 -10.42
N PRO A 53 -5.38 16.38 -11.55
CA PRO A 53 -4.19 15.60 -11.90
C PRO A 53 -2.92 16.47 -11.87
N PRO A 54 -1.87 16.11 -11.11
CA PRO A 54 -0.64 16.88 -11.04
C PRO A 54 0.17 16.77 -12.33
N ILE A 55 0.86 17.84 -12.68
CA ILE A 55 1.84 17.95 -13.75
C ILE A 55 3.19 18.26 -13.11
N ALA A 56 4.22 17.50 -13.44
CA ALA A 56 5.56 17.72 -12.91
C ALA A 56 6.15 19.07 -13.38
N ALA A 57 6.44 19.96 -12.46
CA ALA A 57 7.24 21.14 -12.76
C ALA A 57 8.74 20.78 -12.61
N VAL A 58 9.38 20.37 -13.71
CA VAL A 58 10.80 19.96 -13.71
C VAL A 58 11.75 21.16 -13.59
N GLU A 59 11.30 22.35 -14.01
CA GLU A 59 11.97 23.63 -13.77
C GLU A 59 10.94 24.75 -13.62
N ALA A 60 11.31 25.80 -12.87
CA ALA A 60 10.52 27.03 -12.88
C ALA A 60 10.70 27.75 -14.23
N PRO A 61 9.63 28.17 -14.92
CA PRO A 61 9.74 28.75 -16.26
C PRO A 61 10.63 30.00 -16.31
N PHE A 62 10.57 30.84 -15.26
CA PHE A 62 11.24 32.14 -15.21
C PHE A 62 12.19 32.27 -14.01
N GLY A 63 12.51 31.17 -13.37
CA GLY A 63 13.37 31.16 -12.18
C GLY A 63 14.78 30.61 -12.47
N THR A 64 15.49 30.34 -11.40
CA THR A 64 16.82 29.72 -11.45
C THR A 64 16.74 28.34 -12.13
N ARG A 65 17.58 28.12 -13.13
CA ARG A 65 17.62 26.84 -13.86
C ARG A 65 18.10 25.72 -12.94
N TYR A 66 17.55 24.53 -13.12
CA TYR A 66 17.91 23.36 -12.32
C TYR A 66 19.41 23.03 -12.42
N GLY A 67 19.96 23.17 -13.61
CA GLY A 67 21.37 22.87 -13.90
C GLY A 67 22.38 23.75 -13.15
N GLN A 68 21.99 24.92 -12.65
CA GLN A 68 22.89 25.81 -11.90
C GLN A 68 23.35 25.21 -10.56
N ALA A 69 22.65 24.21 -10.03
CA ALA A 69 23.04 23.50 -8.82
C ALA A 69 24.23 22.54 -9.04
N PHE A 70 24.63 22.28 -10.30
CA PHE A 70 25.63 21.28 -10.63
C PHE A 70 26.75 21.87 -11.47
N GLY A 71 27.97 21.83 -10.96
CA GLY A 71 29.14 22.38 -11.65
C GLY A 71 29.64 21.50 -12.82
N ASP A 72 29.53 20.19 -12.70
CA ASP A 72 29.98 19.22 -13.67
C ASP A 72 28.88 18.87 -14.67
N ALA A 73 29.21 18.80 -15.97
CA ALA A 73 28.24 18.54 -17.05
C ALA A 73 27.65 17.11 -16.99
N MET A 74 28.46 16.13 -16.64
CA MET A 74 28.00 14.72 -16.55
C MET A 74 27.08 14.54 -15.34
N ILE A 75 27.39 15.17 -14.21
CA ILE A 75 26.52 15.16 -13.02
C ILE A 75 25.21 15.89 -13.30
N ARG A 76 25.26 16.98 -14.05
CA ARG A 76 24.08 17.71 -14.51
C ARG A 76 23.20 16.84 -15.39
N GLU A 77 23.78 16.19 -16.39
CA GLU A 77 23.03 15.28 -17.27
C GLU A 77 22.32 14.17 -16.47
N ARG A 78 23.01 13.52 -15.52
CA ARG A 78 22.41 12.50 -14.64
C ARG A 78 21.24 13.06 -13.83
N ALA A 79 21.41 14.27 -13.26
CA ALA A 79 20.36 14.93 -12.51
C ALA A 79 19.10 15.22 -13.37
N TYR A 80 19.30 15.68 -14.60
CA TYR A 80 18.21 15.93 -15.55
C TYR A 80 17.52 14.64 -16.00
N ARG A 81 18.28 13.58 -16.30
CA ARG A 81 17.71 12.25 -16.64
C ARG A 81 16.88 11.69 -15.49
N ARG A 82 17.41 11.75 -14.27
CA ARG A 82 16.67 11.32 -13.08
C ARG A 82 15.35 12.09 -12.94
N LEU A 83 15.39 13.41 -13.04
CA LEU A 83 14.22 14.26 -12.92
C LEU A 83 13.17 13.95 -13.99
N LEU A 84 13.61 13.73 -15.23
CA LEU A 84 12.76 13.39 -16.36
C LEU A 84 12.06 12.04 -16.14
N HIS A 85 12.79 10.99 -15.75
CA HIS A 85 12.22 9.66 -15.51
C HIS A 85 11.27 9.64 -14.31
N VAL A 86 11.58 10.41 -13.26
CA VAL A 86 10.67 10.53 -12.12
C VAL A 86 9.39 11.28 -12.50
N ALA A 87 9.48 12.33 -13.30
CA ALA A 87 8.31 13.05 -13.82
C ALA A 87 7.37 12.14 -14.61
N ASP A 88 7.92 11.23 -15.42
CA ASP A 88 7.17 10.23 -16.20
C ASP A 88 6.38 9.25 -15.30
N THR A 89 6.96 8.87 -14.17
CA THR A 89 6.38 7.83 -13.32
C THR A 89 5.41 8.37 -12.25
N LEU A 90 5.53 9.64 -11.85
CA LEU A 90 4.73 10.20 -10.76
C LEU A 90 3.50 10.97 -11.24
N ASP A 91 3.66 11.79 -12.27
CA ASP A 91 2.67 12.79 -12.62
C ASP A 91 1.96 12.51 -13.95
N ALA A 92 0.81 13.14 -14.17
CA ALA A 92 0.02 12.98 -15.38
C ALA A 92 0.65 13.64 -16.63
N GLY A 93 1.76 14.31 -16.47
CA GLY A 93 2.51 15.01 -17.51
C GLY A 93 3.57 15.88 -16.87
N TRP A 94 4.24 16.69 -17.66
CA TRP A 94 5.31 17.56 -17.19
C TRP A 94 5.39 18.87 -17.94
N LEU A 95 5.89 19.90 -17.27
CA LEU A 95 6.19 21.20 -17.82
C LEU A 95 7.68 21.31 -18.07
N MET A 96 8.07 21.40 -19.33
CA MET A 96 9.45 21.55 -19.75
C MET A 96 9.69 22.95 -20.27
N PRO A 97 10.45 23.80 -19.56
CA PRO A 97 10.91 25.07 -20.12
C PRO A 97 11.91 24.85 -21.26
N LEU A 98 11.90 25.75 -22.23
CA LEU A 98 12.83 25.75 -23.37
C LEU A 98 14.30 25.63 -22.89
N GLY A 99 15.05 24.70 -23.49
CA GLY A 99 16.45 24.43 -23.19
C GLY A 99 16.70 23.48 -22.00
N PHE A 100 15.64 22.92 -21.39
CA PHE A 100 15.80 21.85 -20.40
C PHE A 100 16.55 20.66 -21.01
N GLU A 101 16.17 20.21 -22.18
CA GLU A 101 16.77 19.09 -22.93
C GLU A 101 18.25 19.32 -23.29
N ARG A 102 18.70 20.56 -23.22
CA ARG A 102 20.08 20.99 -23.52
C ARG A 102 20.89 21.35 -22.25
N GLY A 103 20.27 21.28 -21.07
CA GLY A 103 20.89 21.69 -19.82
C GLY A 103 21.20 23.19 -19.74
N ALA A 104 20.33 24.03 -20.32
CA ALA A 104 20.49 25.47 -20.33
C ALA A 104 20.64 26.02 -18.90
N LEU A 105 21.58 26.95 -18.71
CA LEU A 105 21.88 27.55 -17.41
C LEU A 105 21.28 28.96 -17.23
N LEU A 106 20.94 29.63 -18.31
CA LEU A 106 20.34 30.95 -18.25
C LEU A 106 18.82 30.84 -18.08
N PRO A 107 18.22 31.59 -17.14
CA PRO A 107 16.78 31.69 -17.00
C PRO A 107 16.12 32.19 -18.29
N MET A 108 14.94 31.70 -18.59
CA MET A 108 14.09 32.32 -19.61
C MET A 108 13.62 33.68 -19.09
N LEU A 109 13.60 34.65 -19.97
CA LEU A 109 13.02 35.97 -19.69
C LEU A 109 11.58 36.00 -20.23
N ALA A 110 10.61 36.29 -19.38
CA ALA A 110 9.20 36.36 -19.78
C ALA A 110 8.93 37.36 -20.90
N GLU A 111 9.81 38.37 -21.02
CA GLU A 111 9.71 39.48 -21.96
C GLU A 111 10.38 39.21 -23.31
N ARG A 112 11.09 38.09 -23.44
CA ARG A 112 11.87 37.74 -24.65
C ARG A 112 11.56 36.31 -25.07
N GLY A 113 10.78 36.14 -26.09
CA GLY A 113 10.70 34.91 -26.87
C GLY A 113 11.43 35.13 -28.22
N ASP A 114 12.76 35.30 -28.19
CA ASP A 114 13.52 35.55 -29.41
C ASP A 114 14.05 34.22 -29.99
N PRO A 115 13.93 33.95 -31.30
CA PRO A 115 14.55 32.81 -31.97
C PRO A 115 16.07 32.69 -31.74
N SER A 116 16.75 33.79 -31.44
CA SER A 116 18.17 33.81 -31.06
C SER A 116 18.46 33.06 -29.73
N ASP A 117 17.47 32.97 -28.83
CA ASP A 117 17.62 32.23 -27.57
C ASP A 117 17.82 30.73 -27.83
N GLN A 118 17.09 30.16 -28.79
CA GLN A 118 17.26 28.76 -29.18
C GLN A 118 18.65 28.50 -29.78
N GLN A 119 19.10 29.39 -30.68
CA GLN A 119 20.45 29.26 -31.27
C GLN A 119 21.55 29.36 -30.21
N TRP A 120 21.38 30.25 -29.23
CA TRP A 120 22.31 30.38 -28.12
C TRP A 120 22.33 29.14 -27.24
N ILE A 121 21.13 28.56 -26.91
CA ILE A 121 21.00 27.34 -26.14
C ILE A 121 21.69 26.17 -26.84
N ASP A 122 21.44 26.00 -28.16
CA ASP A 122 22.06 24.93 -28.95
C ASP A 122 23.57 25.07 -29.04
N ALA A 123 24.09 26.30 -29.15
CA ALA A 123 25.54 26.55 -29.18
C ALA A 123 26.24 26.30 -27.84
N HIS A 124 25.53 26.35 -26.72
CA HIS A 124 26.05 26.19 -25.37
C HIS A 124 25.47 24.97 -24.64
N ALA A 125 24.91 24.02 -25.40
CA ALA A 125 24.36 22.80 -24.85
C ALA A 125 25.44 21.98 -24.13
N ALA A 126 25.18 21.58 -22.88
CA ALA A 126 26.07 20.71 -22.13
C ALA A 126 25.86 19.23 -22.51
N PHE A 127 24.66 18.87 -22.94
CA PHE A 127 24.25 17.52 -23.38
C PHE A 127 22.99 17.65 -24.27
N ASP A 128 22.53 16.52 -24.79
CA ASP A 128 21.29 16.43 -25.57
C ASP A 128 20.39 15.30 -25.03
N LEU A 129 19.27 15.67 -24.44
CA LEU A 129 18.24 14.75 -23.96
C LEU A 129 17.01 14.67 -24.88
N SER A 130 17.10 15.17 -26.13
CA SER A 130 15.96 15.24 -27.04
C SER A 130 15.33 13.86 -27.30
N ASP A 131 16.15 12.80 -27.37
CA ASP A 131 15.66 11.44 -27.54
C ASP A 131 14.95 10.96 -26.27
N ALA A 132 15.55 11.13 -25.08
CA ALA A 132 14.93 10.77 -23.81
C ALA A 132 13.60 11.52 -23.58
N VAL A 133 13.54 12.80 -23.94
CA VAL A 133 12.29 13.60 -23.89
C VAL A 133 11.23 13.03 -24.83
N ARG A 134 11.62 12.61 -26.04
CA ARG A 134 10.70 11.99 -27.01
C ARG A 134 10.14 10.67 -26.45
N ASP A 135 11.00 9.87 -25.86
CA ASP A 135 10.66 8.57 -25.29
C ASP A 135 9.68 8.72 -24.12
N VAL A 136 9.98 9.60 -23.17
CA VAL A 136 9.08 9.92 -22.04
C VAL A 136 7.72 10.44 -22.55
N ASN A 137 7.70 11.34 -23.52
CA ASN A 137 6.45 11.82 -24.10
C ASN A 137 5.64 10.72 -24.79
N ALA A 138 6.31 9.74 -25.41
CA ALA A 138 5.64 8.59 -26.01
C ALA A 138 5.01 7.70 -24.92
N THR A 139 5.71 7.44 -23.82
CA THR A 139 5.24 6.68 -22.66
C THR A 139 4.02 7.33 -22.01
N ILE A 140 4.09 8.63 -21.72
CA ILE A 140 2.94 9.38 -21.14
C ILE A 140 1.73 9.33 -22.07
N ARG A 141 1.94 9.43 -23.38
CA ARG A 141 0.84 9.33 -24.36
C ARG A 141 0.21 7.94 -24.34
N ALA A 142 1.01 6.89 -24.38
CA ALA A 142 0.54 5.51 -24.33
C ALA A 142 -0.24 5.22 -23.04
N ALA A 143 0.26 5.68 -21.88
CA ALA A 143 -0.42 5.55 -20.59
C ALA A 143 -1.78 6.25 -20.56
N ARG A 144 -1.91 7.41 -21.21
CA ARG A 144 -3.18 8.14 -21.33
C ARG A 144 -4.17 7.45 -22.25
N GLU A 145 -3.71 6.93 -23.38
CA GLU A 145 -4.56 6.22 -24.37
C GLU A 145 -5.14 4.92 -23.80
N THR A 146 -4.37 4.23 -22.96
CA THR A 146 -4.78 2.98 -22.31
C THR A 146 -5.58 3.21 -21.03
N ASN A 147 -5.72 4.45 -20.57
CA ASN A 147 -6.39 4.82 -19.30
C ASN A 147 -5.85 4.03 -18.08
N THR A 148 -4.58 3.64 -18.14
CA THR A 148 -3.96 2.71 -17.16
C THR A 148 -3.50 3.39 -15.88
N VAL A 149 -3.48 4.72 -15.83
CA VAL A 149 -3.10 5.48 -14.65
C VAL A 149 -4.31 6.21 -14.10
N ALA A 150 -4.90 5.70 -13.03
CA ALA A 150 -5.97 6.39 -12.32
C ALA A 150 -5.42 7.72 -11.73
N PRO A 151 -6.10 8.86 -11.94
CA PRO A 151 -5.66 10.15 -11.43
C PRO A 151 -5.48 10.19 -9.90
N HIS A 152 -6.17 9.30 -9.20
CA HIS A 152 -6.19 9.19 -7.74
C HIS A 152 -5.60 7.87 -7.25
N ALA A 153 -4.65 7.29 -8.00
CA ALA A 153 -3.96 6.07 -7.56
C ALA A 153 -3.15 6.33 -6.28
N GLU A 154 -3.28 5.43 -5.30
CA GLU A 154 -2.49 5.52 -4.08
C GLU A 154 -1.00 5.44 -4.42
N LEU A 155 -0.24 6.43 -3.97
CA LEU A 155 1.22 6.47 -4.05
C LEU A 155 1.79 6.37 -2.64
N ARG A 156 2.74 5.47 -2.42
CA ARG A 156 3.36 5.26 -1.12
C ARG A 156 4.88 5.24 -1.25
N MET A 157 5.56 5.96 -0.36
CA MET A 157 6.99 5.83 -0.17
C MET A 157 7.29 4.67 0.78
N LEU A 158 8.17 3.75 0.34
CA LEU A 158 8.48 2.52 1.06
C LEU A 158 9.77 2.61 1.87
N THR A 159 10.60 3.63 1.60
CA THR A 159 11.91 3.85 2.22
C THR A 159 11.91 5.15 3.01
N GLY A 160 12.74 5.22 4.05
CA GLY A 160 12.93 6.48 4.78
C GLY A 160 14.03 7.35 4.17
N PRO A 161 14.21 8.56 4.72
CA PRO A 161 15.15 9.56 4.17
C PRO A 161 16.62 9.10 4.21
N ASP A 162 16.98 8.22 5.14
CA ASP A 162 18.36 7.72 5.29
C ASP A 162 18.64 6.46 4.47
N ALA A 163 17.65 5.95 3.73
CA ALA A 163 17.83 4.77 2.90
C ALA A 163 18.78 5.06 1.73
N PRO A 164 19.58 4.07 1.28
CA PRO A 164 20.50 4.25 0.17
C PRO A 164 19.80 4.57 -1.17
N ALA A 165 18.59 4.09 -1.34
CA ALA A 165 17.74 4.41 -2.49
C ALA A 165 16.30 4.70 -2.03
N THR A 166 15.57 5.45 -2.84
CA THR A 166 14.17 5.77 -2.61
C THR A 166 13.28 4.83 -3.42
N ALA A 167 12.35 4.17 -2.76
CA ALA A 167 11.38 3.28 -3.39
C ALA A 167 9.96 3.84 -3.22
N LEU A 168 9.28 4.01 -4.35
CA LEU A 168 7.91 4.47 -4.44
C LEU A 168 7.04 3.35 -5.00
N LEU A 169 5.90 3.10 -4.41
CA LEU A 169 4.93 2.12 -4.89
C LEU A 169 3.62 2.82 -5.24
N ARG A 170 3.18 2.66 -6.49
CA ARG A 170 1.94 3.24 -7.01
C ARG A 170 0.95 2.13 -7.34
N ALA A 171 -0.27 2.26 -6.82
CA ALA A 171 -1.38 1.37 -7.16
C ALA A 171 -1.87 1.60 -8.59
N ASP A 172 -2.57 0.61 -9.17
CA ASP A 172 -3.32 0.78 -10.41
C ASP A 172 -4.66 1.51 -10.16
N GLY A 173 -5.12 1.49 -8.93
CA GLY A 173 -6.39 2.07 -8.48
C GLY A 173 -6.24 2.86 -7.18
N PRO A 174 -7.36 3.24 -6.56
CA PRO A 174 -7.34 4.11 -5.39
C PRO A 174 -6.71 3.47 -4.13
N ASP A 175 -6.54 2.14 -4.09
CA ASP A 175 -6.05 1.43 -2.92
C ASP A 175 -5.06 0.33 -3.34
N LEU A 176 -3.84 0.37 -2.78
CA LEU A 176 -2.83 -0.68 -2.95
C LEU A 176 -3.30 -2.06 -2.48
N ARG A 177 -4.25 -2.13 -1.55
CA ARG A 177 -4.78 -3.40 -1.03
C ARG A 177 -5.72 -4.10 -2.02
N ALA A 178 -6.36 -3.34 -2.88
CA ALA A 178 -7.37 -3.87 -3.81
C ALA A 178 -6.75 -4.52 -5.06
N GLY A 179 -5.52 -4.11 -5.42
CA GLY A 179 -4.84 -4.57 -6.63
C GLY A 179 -3.92 -5.77 -6.38
N ASP A 180 -3.75 -6.61 -7.37
CA ASP A 180 -2.78 -7.71 -7.41
C ASP A 180 -1.49 -7.36 -8.14
N ALA A 181 -1.42 -6.16 -8.70
CA ALA A 181 -0.26 -5.56 -9.33
C ALA A 181 -0.09 -4.08 -8.93
N ALA A 182 1.12 -3.59 -9.00
CA ALA A 182 1.47 -2.19 -8.74
C ALA A 182 2.72 -1.80 -9.54
N THR A 183 3.01 -0.50 -9.61
CA THR A 183 4.24 0.02 -10.19
C THR A 183 5.20 0.43 -9.07
N LEU A 184 6.40 -0.15 -9.08
CA LEU A 184 7.49 0.18 -8.18
C LEU A 184 8.52 1.03 -8.92
N THR A 185 8.78 2.23 -8.44
CA THR A 185 9.85 3.12 -8.92
C THR A 185 10.96 3.15 -7.89
N VAL A 186 12.17 2.77 -8.28
CA VAL A 186 13.35 2.80 -7.40
C VAL A 186 14.33 3.82 -7.95
N ILE A 187 14.72 4.77 -7.09
CA ILE A 187 15.49 5.96 -7.44
C ILE A 187 16.80 5.93 -6.66
N ASN A 188 17.92 6.10 -7.34
CA ASN A 188 19.19 6.44 -6.69
C ASN A 188 19.27 7.97 -6.52
N PRO A 189 19.14 8.50 -5.30
CA PRO A 189 19.25 9.94 -5.06
C PRO A 189 20.69 10.46 -5.17
N ASP A 190 21.69 9.59 -5.09
CA ASP A 190 23.10 9.95 -5.24
C ASP A 190 23.49 10.04 -6.73
N LEU A 191 24.10 11.14 -7.13
CA LEU A 191 24.55 11.39 -8.51
C LEU A 191 25.98 10.91 -8.78
N TYR A 192 26.71 10.50 -7.74
CA TYR A 192 28.13 10.15 -7.80
C TYR A 192 28.36 8.66 -7.63
N MET A 193 27.60 8.02 -6.76
CA MET A 193 27.77 6.62 -6.37
C MET A 193 26.61 5.77 -6.83
N GLY A 194 26.93 4.60 -7.39
CA GLY A 194 25.95 3.54 -7.61
C GLY A 194 25.54 2.89 -6.30
N VAL A 195 24.36 2.29 -6.25
CA VAL A 195 23.83 1.61 -5.08
C VAL A 195 23.15 0.31 -5.49
N SER A 196 23.31 -0.71 -4.64
CA SER A 196 22.56 -1.98 -4.75
C SER A 196 21.60 -2.08 -3.56
N VAL A 197 20.34 -2.38 -3.83
CA VAL A 197 19.29 -2.49 -2.80
C VAL A 197 18.54 -3.80 -2.94
N HIS A 198 18.20 -4.41 -1.82
CA HIS A 198 17.38 -5.61 -1.80
C HIS A 198 15.90 -5.22 -1.68
N ALA A 199 15.11 -5.59 -2.67
CA ALA A 199 13.68 -5.28 -2.72
C ALA A 199 12.90 -5.87 -1.53
N ASP A 200 13.37 -6.94 -0.95
CA ASP A 200 12.81 -7.55 0.24
C ASP A 200 13.02 -6.74 1.53
N HIS A 201 13.84 -5.68 1.51
CA HIS A 201 13.99 -4.76 2.63
C HIS A 201 12.84 -3.73 2.72
N PHE A 202 12.16 -3.44 1.64
CA PHE A 202 11.10 -2.41 1.61
C PHE A 202 9.74 -2.91 1.12
N LEU A 203 9.64 -3.99 0.33
CA LEU A 203 8.36 -4.50 -0.17
C LEU A 203 7.50 -5.28 0.85
N PRO A 204 8.05 -6.03 1.83
CA PRO A 204 7.23 -6.85 2.73
C PRO A 204 6.32 -6.08 3.68
N GLY A 205 6.61 -4.81 3.94
CA GLY A 205 5.76 -3.94 4.78
C GLY A 205 4.45 -3.52 4.13
N VAL A 206 4.27 -3.78 2.84
CA VAL A 206 3.03 -3.46 2.12
C VAL A 206 2.07 -4.63 2.23
N ALA A 207 0.86 -4.38 2.75
CA ALA A 207 -0.15 -5.41 3.01
C ALA A 207 -0.31 -6.40 1.84
N GLY A 208 0.04 -7.68 2.10
CA GLY A 208 -0.04 -8.76 1.12
C GLY A 208 1.14 -8.91 0.15
N GLY A 209 2.30 -8.30 0.46
CA GLY A 209 3.60 -8.53 -0.17
C GLY A 209 3.64 -8.65 -1.70
N PHE A 210 4.08 -7.62 -2.38
CA PHE A 210 4.50 -7.73 -3.77
C PHE A 210 5.87 -8.40 -3.78
N THR A 211 5.97 -9.63 -4.25
CA THR A 211 7.19 -10.45 -4.13
C THR A 211 7.85 -10.79 -5.46
N ARG A 212 7.15 -10.53 -6.55
CA ARG A 212 7.66 -10.78 -7.91
C ARG A 212 7.54 -9.53 -8.75
N GLY A 213 8.50 -9.31 -9.63
CA GLY A 213 8.48 -8.16 -10.52
C GLY A 213 9.25 -8.41 -11.81
N VAL A 214 9.07 -7.48 -12.73
CA VAL A 214 9.81 -7.39 -13.99
C VAL A 214 10.14 -5.92 -14.22
N ALA A 215 11.40 -5.63 -14.59
CA ALA A 215 11.78 -4.28 -14.99
C ALA A 215 11.01 -3.91 -16.27
N LEU A 216 10.47 -2.70 -16.30
CA LEU A 216 9.75 -2.18 -17.45
C LEU A 216 10.74 -1.51 -18.41
N ASP A 217 10.63 -1.86 -19.68
CA ASP A 217 11.10 -1.01 -20.75
C ASP A 217 9.97 -0.01 -21.06
N LEU A 218 10.11 1.20 -20.56
CA LEU A 218 9.06 2.21 -20.65
C LEU A 218 8.67 2.59 -22.09
N LEU A 219 9.52 2.30 -23.08
CA LEU A 219 9.21 2.53 -24.48
C LEU A 219 8.19 1.54 -25.04
N THR A 220 8.24 0.29 -24.57
CA THR A 220 7.42 -0.81 -25.08
C THR A 220 6.37 -1.27 -24.08
N GLU A 221 6.56 -0.98 -22.81
CA GLU A 221 5.76 -1.47 -21.71
C GLU A 221 5.35 -0.27 -20.79
N PRO A 222 4.32 0.51 -21.15
CA PRO A 222 3.96 1.72 -20.41
C PRO A 222 3.58 1.43 -18.95
N VAL A 223 3.82 2.43 -18.10
CA VAL A 223 3.48 2.36 -16.68
C VAL A 223 1.99 2.03 -16.50
N GLY A 224 1.70 1.10 -15.58
CA GLY A 224 0.32 0.68 -15.28
C GLY A 224 -0.22 -0.44 -16.17
N SER A 225 0.53 -0.92 -17.17
CA SER A 225 0.09 -2.07 -17.95
C SER A 225 -0.02 -3.31 -17.06
N CYS A 226 -1.17 -3.98 -17.12
CA CYS A 226 -1.42 -5.25 -16.43
C CYS A 226 -1.58 -6.33 -17.51
N ASP A 227 -0.46 -6.75 -18.08
CA ASP A 227 -0.42 -7.75 -19.12
C ASP A 227 -0.03 -9.11 -18.51
N ASP A 228 -0.74 -10.16 -18.88
CA ASP A 228 -0.41 -11.54 -18.50
C ASP A 228 1.01 -11.94 -18.94
N THR A 229 1.52 -11.35 -20.01
CA THR A 229 2.89 -11.56 -20.48
C THR A 229 3.92 -10.99 -19.48
N LEU A 230 3.70 -9.82 -18.91
CA LEU A 230 4.53 -9.24 -17.86
C LEU A 230 4.51 -10.11 -16.60
N ARG A 231 3.33 -10.59 -16.22
CA ARG A 231 3.16 -11.49 -15.07
C ARG A 231 3.91 -12.82 -15.28
N ALA A 232 3.87 -13.38 -16.47
CA ALA A 232 4.60 -14.60 -16.80
C ALA A 232 6.13 -14.42 -16.78
N ARG A 233 6.62 -13.22 -17.11
CA ARG A 233 8.05 -12.85 -17.07
C ARG A 233 8.52 -12.49 -15.66
N ALA A 234 7.64 -12.13 -14.76
CA ALA A 234 7.97 -11.67 -13.42
C ALA A 234 8.75 -12.74 -12.63
N ARG A 235 9.81 -12.31 -11.96
CA ARG A 235 10.70 -13.15 -11.14
C ARG A 235 10.68 -12.64 -9.69
N PRO A 236 11.06 -13.46 -8.72
CA PRO A 236 11.27 -12.97 -7.36
C PRO A 236 12.20 -11.76 -7.39
N LEU A 237 11.77 -10.68 -6.77
CA LEU A 237 12.59 -9.48 -6.63
C LEU A 237 13.65 -9.76 -5.58
N ALA A 238 14.91 -9.64 -5.96
CA ALA A 238 16.04 -9.81 -5.06
C ALA A 238 16.82 -8.49 -4.96
N GLU A 239 17.85 -8.36 -5.74
CA GLU A 239 18.75 -7.23 -5.76
C GLU A 239 18.45 -6.33 -6.96
N ILE A 240 18.46 -5.02 -6.73
CA ILE A 240 18.29 -3.98 -7.76
C ILE A 240 19.52 -3.10 -7.72
N ASP A 241 20.30 -3.13 -8.80
CA ASP A 241 21.49 -2.32 -8.99
C ASP A 241 21.12 -1.03 -9.72
N LEU A 242 21.50 0.10 -9.14
CA LEU A 242 21.23 1.43 -9.66
C LEU A 242 22.55 2.15 -9.90
N LEU A 243 22.76 2.64 -11.10
CA LEU A 243 23.85 3.56 -11.40
C LEU A 243 23.63 4.92 -10.71
N PRO A 244 24.67 5.80 -10.64
CA PRO A 244 24.50 7.13 -10.08
C PRO A 244 23.36 7.91 -10.75
N GLY A 245 22.38 8.35 -9.96
CA GLY A 245 21.20 9.07 -10.45
C GLY A 245 20.19 8.24 -11.25
N ASP A 246 20.32 6.92 -11.25
CA ASP A 246 19.44 6.02 -12.00
C ASP A 246 18.03 5.95 -11.42
N VAL A 247 17.07 5.66 -12.30
CA VAL A 247 15.66 5.42 -11.97
C VAL A 247 15.23 4.15 -12.69
N GLN A 248 14.81 3.16 -11.93
CA GLN A 248 14.27 1.92 -12.50
C GLN A 248 12.80 1.77 -12.14
N VAL A 249 12.02 1.37 -13.12
CA VAL A 249 10.58 1.14 -12.97
C VAL A 249 10.28 -0.33 -13.15
N TRP A 250 9.53 -0.88 -12.23
CA TRP A 250 9.19 -2.30 -12.17
C TRP A 250 7.69 -2.50 -12.08
N ARG A 251 7.19 -3.44 -12.85
CA ARG A 251 5.85 -3.97 -12.62
C ARG A 251 5.94 -5.07 -11.57
N VAL A 252 5.29 -4.88 -10.44
CA VAL A 252 5.34 -5.82 -9.31
C VAL A 252 3.99 -6.50 -9.11
N PHE A 253 4.04 -7.78 -8.73
CA PHE A 253 2.86 -8.63 -8.60
C PHE A 253 2.84 -9.32 -7.24
N ARG A 254 1.64 -9.52 -6.71
CA ARG A 254 1.41 -10.35 -5.54
C ARG A 254 1.41 -11.83 -5.91
N ASN A 255 1.89 -12.68 -5.02
CA ASN A 255 1.83 -14.14 -5.20
C ASN A 255 0.38 -14.67 -5.09
N ALA A 256 -0.41 -14.05 -4.23
CA ALA A 256 -1.83 -14.35 -4.07
C ALA A 256 -2.60 -13.03 -3.89
N PRO A 257 -3.80 -12.91 -4.47
CA PRO A 257 -4.62 -11.75 -4.21
C PRO A 257 -4.95 -11.67 -2.71
N VAL A 258 -4.82 -10.48 -2.13
CA VAL A 258 -5.36 -10.24 -0.78
C VAL A 258 -6.86 -10.49 -0.88
N ARG A 259 -7.34 -11.54 -0.23
CA ARG A 259 -8.79 -11.74 -0.07
C ARG A 259 -9.26 -10.68 0.94
N THR A 260 -9.58 -9.50 0.45
CA THR A 260 -10.44 -8.62 1.22
C THR A 260 -11.75 -9.38 1.43
N PRO A 261 -12.29 -9.45 2.64
CA PRO A 261 -13.64 -9.95 2.84
C PRO A 261 -14.53 -9.24 1.81
N ALA A 262 -15.24 -9.99 0.99
CA ALA A 262 -16.14 -9.40 -0.01
C ALA A 262 -16.98 -8.37 0.74
N ALA A 263 -16.93 -7.11 0.28
CA ALA A 263 -17.73 -6.07 0.88
C ALA A 263 -19.15 -6.59 0.98
N VAL A 264 -19.66 -6.74 2.19
CA VAL A 264 -21.03 -7.23 2.43
C VAL A 264 -21.89 -6.30 1.59
N LYS A 265 -22.49 -6.82 0.51
CA LYS A 265 -23.37 -6.02 -0.34
C LYS A 265 -24.41 -5.46 0.61
N PRO A 266 -24.52 -4.14 0.77
CA PRO A 266 -25.48 -3.57 1.69
C PRO A 266 -26.84 -4.15 1.35
N ALA A 267 -27.49 -4.77 2.33
CA ALA A 267 -28.86 -5.25 2.18
C ALA A 267 -29.65 -4.11 1.54
N LYS A 268 -30.41 -4.41 0.47
CA LYS A 268 -31.17 -3.40 -0.28
C LYS A 268 -31.99 -2.59 0.73
N SER A 269 -31.51 -1.38 1.04
CA SER A 269 -32.13 -0.51 2.03
C SER A 269 -33.53 -0.18 1.51
N LEU A 270 -34.53 -0.41 2.34
CA LEU A 270 -35.85 0.19 2.20
C LEU A 270 -35.69 1.69 1.98
N ARG A 271 -36.12 2.16 0.79
CA ARG A 271 -36.08 3.56 0.41
C ARG A 271 -36.88 4.39 1.41
N THR A 272 -36.21 5.06 2.33
CA THR A 272 -36.75 6.23 3.00
C THR A 272 -36.16 7.47 2.38
N LYS A 273 -37.05 8.32 1.85
CA LYS A 273 -36.72 9.64 1.34
C LYS A 273 -36.31 10.54 2.54
N ALA A 274 -35.03 10.74 2.73
CA ALA A 274 -34.48 11.88 3.45
C ALA A 274 -33.03 12.04 2.98
N GLY A 275 -32.72 13.18 2.36
CA GLY A 275 -31.39 13.50 1.88
C GLY A 275 -30.40 13.77 3.02
N GLU A 276 -29.15 13.66 2.69
CA GLU A 276 -27.99 14.31 3.34
C GLU A 276 -27.66 13.87 4.77
N ALA A 277 -27.21 12.63 5.00
CA ALA A 277 -26.33 12.26 6.14
C ALA A 277 -25.89 10.79 6.13
N LYS A 278 -25.71 10.13 4.98
CA LYS A 278 -25.50 8.66 4.95
C LYS A 278 -24.05 8.19 4.81
N GLU A 279 -23.12 9.03 4.37
CA GLU A 279 -21.72 8.61 4.23
C GLU A 279 -21.02 8.29 5.56
N PRO A 280 -21.14 9.10 6.63
CA PRO A 280 -20.46 8.78 7.87
C PRO A 280 -21.02 7.53 8.58
N VAL A 281 -22.32 7.27 8.45
CA VAL A 281 -22.96 6.08 9.03
C VAL A 281 -22.57 4.81 8.28
N ASN A 282 -22.51 4.84 6.96
CA ASN A 282 -22.08 3.72 6.15
C ASN A 282 -20.58 3.43 6.34
N ALA A 283 -19.76 4.46 6.49
CA ALA A 283 -18.35 4.31 6.83
C ALA A 283 -18.15 3.71 8.22
N ALA A 284 -18.94 4.13 9.22
CA ALA A 284 -18.89 3.58 10.56
C ALA A 284 -19.36 2.10 10.60
N ILE A 285 -20.40 1.74 9.82
CA ILE A 285 -20.87 0.35 9.70
C ILE A 285 -19.82 -0.53 8.99
N ALA A 286 -19.08 0.02 8.03
CA ALA A 286 -18.04 -0.68 7.28
C ALA A 286 -16.69 -0.74 8.02
N SER A 287 -16.50 0.02 9.10
CA SER A 287 -15.29 0.04 9.90
C SER A 287 -15.07 -1.32 10.57
N PRO A 288 -13.84 -1.85 10.61
CA PRO A 288 -13.54 -3.04 11.38
C PRO A 288 -13.80 -2.75 12.86
N ARG A 289 -14.60 -3.61 13.51
CA ARG A 289 -14.92 -3.49 14.94
C ARG A 289 -13.83 -4.03 15.85
N ILE A 290 -12.82 -4.69 15.28
CA ILE A 290 -11.67 -5.23 15.99
C ILE A 290 -10.45 -4.46 15.51
N GLY A 291 -9.77 -3.79 16.42
CA GLY A 291 -8.46 -3.15 16.21
C GLY A 291 -7.35 -4.09 16.64
N ILE A 292 -6.28 -4.18 15.85
CA ILE A 292 -5.06 -4.91 16.21
C ILE A 292 -3.93 -3.89 16.15
N GLU A 293 -3.29 -3.65 17.27
CA GLU A 293 -2.28 -2.62 17.43
C GLU A 293 -1.04 -3.19 18.13
N GLN A 294 0.06 -2.44 18.12
CA GLN A 294 1.28 -2.75 18.90
C GLN A 294 1.81 -4.17 18.71
N VAL A 295 1.75 -4.71 17.49
CA VAL A 295 2.28 -6.05 17.18
C VAL A 295 3.79 -6.06 17.37
N GLN A 296 4.28 -6.87 18.31
CA GLN A 296 5.69 -7.00 18.67
C GLN A 296 6.15 -8.46 18.55
N PRO A 297 7.44 -8.71 18.21
CA PRO A 297 8.54 -7.76 18.03
C PRO A 297 8.46 -7.03 16.69
N SER A 298 8.66 -5.74 16.70
CA SER A 298 8.66 -4.89 15.51
C SER A 298 9.84 -3.93 15.57
N VAL A 299 10.48 -3.68 14.45
CA VAL A 299 11.52 -2.66 14.31
C VAL A 299 11.00 -1.63 13.31
N GLU A 300 10.85 -0.38 13.76
CA GLU A 300 10.28 0.72 12.98
C GLU A 300 8.94 0.33 12.33
N ASP A 301 7.99 -0.09 13.15
CA ASP A 301 6.63 -0.51 12.74
C ASP A 301 6.62 -1.61 11.65
N GLY A 302 7.58 -2.54 11.71
CA GLY A 302 7.71 -3.66 10.78
C GLY A 302 8.50 -3.36 9.52
N ARG A 303 9.11 -2.18 9.44
CA ARG A 303 9.93 -1.76 8.30
C ARG A 303 11.18 -2.65 8.13
N PHE A 304 11.79 -3.08 9.23
CA PHE A 304 12.95 -3.97 9.21
C PHE A 304 12.64 -5.32 9.84
N ALA A 305 13.27 -6.35 9.30
CA ALA A 305 13.16 -7.69 9.86
C ALA A 305 13.85 -7.76 11.24
N VAL A 306 13.18 -8.37 12.17
CA VAL A 306 13.72 -8.66 13.51
C VAL A 306 14.66 -9.87 13.42
N LYS A 307 15.91 -9.75 13.86
CA LYS A 307 16.87 -10.87 13.89
C LYS A 307 16.54 -11.82 15.05
N ARG A 308 16.45 -13.10 14.76
CA ARG A 308 16.23 -14.19 15.73
C ARG A 308 17.09 -15.39 15.35
N LEU A 309 17.30 -16.30 16.29
CA LEU A 309 18.00 -17.55 16.05
C LEU A 309 17.02 -18.67 15.72
N VAL A 310 17.46 -19.60 14.88
CA VAL A 310 16.71 -20.82 14.59
C VAL A 310 16.64 -21.67 15.86
N GLY A 311 15.46 -22.20 16.16
CA GLY A 311 15.21 -22.99 17.36
C GLY A 311 14.83 -22.20 18.61
N ASP A 312 14.91 -20.85 18.57
CA ASP A 312 14.40 -20.01 19.66
C ASP A 312 12.89 -19.81 19.54
N ASP A 313 12.21 -19.68 20.69
CA ASP A 313 10.82 -19.27 20.73
C ASP A 313 10.70 -17.77 20.44
N ILE A 314 10.05 -17.44 19.36
CA ILE A 314 9.74 -16.07 19.00
C ILE A 314 8.39 -15.71 19.62
N ILE A 315 8.44 -14.92 20.69
CA ILE A 315 7.23 -14.43 21.38
C ILE A 315 6.69 -13.25 20.57
N VAL A 316 5.41 -13.36 20.21
CA VAL A 316 4.65 -12.28 19.55
C VAL A 316 3.55 -11.79 20.48
N GLU A 317 3.48 -10.49 20.67
CA GLU A 317 2.44 -9.83 21.45
C GLU A 317 1.72 -8.80 20.58
N ALA A 318 0.46 -8.57 20.88
CA ALA A 318 -0.36 -7.54 20.24
C ALA A 318 -1.44 -7.04 21.19
N ASP A 319 -1.85 -5.80 21.02
CA ASP A 319 -3.06 -5.27 21.61
C ASP A 319 -4.23 -5.52 20.65
N VAL A 320 -5.27 -6.21 21.14
CA VAL A 320 -6.45 -6.54 20.33
C VAL A 320 -7.69 -6.01 21.02
N LEU A 321 -8.29 -4.99 20.42
CA LEU A 321 -9.38 -4.20 20.94
C LEU A 321 -10.67 -4.49 20.18
N MET A 322 -11.79 -4.56 20.91
CA MET A 322 -13.12 -4.64 20.30
C MET A 322 -14.13 -3.87 21.15
N ASP A 323 -15.09 -3.23 20.48
CA ASP A 323 -16.23 -2.65 21.16
C ASP A 323 -17.18 -3.74 21.68
N GLY A 324 -17.66 -3.60 22.92
CA GLY A 324 -18.59 -4.53 23.56
C GLY A 324 -17.94 -5.52 24.52
N HIS A 325 -18.70 -6.56 24.89
CA HIS A 325 -18.31 -7.55 25.92
C HIS A 325 -18.14 -8.95 25.37
N ASP A 326 -18.19 -9.12 24.05
CA ASP A 326 -17.99 -10.40 23.39
C ASP A 326 -16.54 -10.87 23.59
N LYS A 327 -16.34 -12.17 23.65
CA LYS A 327 -14.99 -12.74 23.65
C LYS A 327 -14.35 -12.68 22.27
N LEU A 328 -13.04 -12.45 22.28
CA LEU A 328 -12.20 -12.54 21.08
C LEU A 328 -11.49 -13.90 21.04
N ALA A 329 -11.37 -14.44 19.84
CA ALA A 329 -10.36 -15.43 19.51
C ALA A 329 -9.24 -14.72 18.73
N VAL A 330 -8.01 -14.93 19.16
CA VAL A 330 -6.82 -14.29 18.57
C VAL A 330 -5.81 -15.35 18.24
N HIS A 331 -5.34 -15.38 17.00
CA HIS A 331 -4.35 -16.34 16.54
C HIS A 331 -3.12 -15.62 15.96
N LEU A 332 -1.97 -16.14 16.30
CA LEU A 332 -0.72 -15.86 15.62
C LEU A 332 -0.63 -16.75 14.39
N LEU A 333 -0.49 -16.15 13.24
CA LEU A 333 -0.25 -16.80 11.96
C LEU A 333 1.24 -16.64 11.62
N TRP A 334 1.91 -17.71 11.21
CA TRP A 334 3.31 -17.62 10.80
C TRP A 334 3.65 -18.64 9.72
N ARG A 335 4.64 -18.33 8.92
CA ARG A 335 5.19 -19.25 7.91
C ARG A 335 6.59 -18.81 7.50
N ALA A 336 7.37 -19.67 6.90
CA ALA A 336 8.53 -19.22 6.15
C ALA A 336 8.09 -18.45 4.90
N GLN A 337 8.88 -17.50 4.43
CA GLN A 337 8.51 -16.64 3.31
C GLN A 337 8.27 -17.41 2.01
N ASP A 338 8.98 -18.51 1.81
CA ASP A 338 8.90 -19.39 0.64
C ASP A 338 7.85 -20.52 0.78
N GLU A 339 7.06 -20.51 1.85
CA GLU A 339 5.93 -21.43 2.05
C GLU A 339 4.60 -20.71 1.78
N ASP A 340 3.62 -21.45 1.22
CA ASP A 340 2.30 -20.92 0.96
C ASP A 340 1.33 -21.14 2.12
N THR A 341 1.60 -22.13 2.98
CA THR A 341 0.70 -22.52 4.06
C THR A 341 1.04 -21.81 5.35
N TRP A 342 0.05 -21.16 5.95
CA TRP A 342 0.17 -20.55 7.25
C TRP A 342 -0.03 -21.57 8.37
N GLN A 343 0.85 -21.53 9.35
CA GLN A 343 0.67 -22.21 10.63
C GLN A 343 -0.08 -21.28 11.59
N HIS A 344 -0.94 -21.87 12.42
CA HIS A 344 -1.83 -21.15 13.33
C HIS A 344 -1.52 -21.52 14.77
N VAL A 345 -1.30 -20.51 15.61
CA VAL A 345 -1.07 -20.68 17.04
C VAL A 345 -2.08 -19.81 17.80
N PRO A 346 -2.95 -20.39 18.64
CA PRO A 346 -3.83 -19.59 19.49
C PRO A 346 -2.99 -18.69 20.42
N MET A 347 -3.39 -17.41 20.53
CA MET A 347 -2.76 -16.48 21.46
C MET A 347 -3.53 -16.48 22.78
N MET A 348 -2.81 -16.23 23.88
CA MET A 348 -3.37 -16.18 25.22
C MET A 348 -3.52 -14.71 25.66
N PRO A 349 -4.67 -14.34 26.28
CA PRO A 349 -4.84 -13.03 26.83
C PRO A 349 -3.99 -12.83 28.09
N LEU A 350 -3.30 -11.69 28.17
CA LEU A 350 -2.50 -11.28 29.34
C LEU A 350 -3.22 -10.29 30.25
N GLY A 351 -4.44 -9.86 29.87
CA GLY A 351 -5.16 -8.73 30.46
C GLY A 351 -4.89 -7.42 29.73
N ASN A 352 -5.77 -6.42 29.97
CA ASN A 352 -5.69 -5.10 29.34
C ASN A 352 -5.53 -5.18 27.81
N ASP A 353 -6.32 -6.03 27.17
CA ASP A 353 -6.37 -6.25 25.73
C ASP A 353 -5.05 -6.75 25.10
N ARG A 354 -4.04 -7.07 25.91
CA ARG A 354 -2.75 -7.61 25.47
C ARG A 354 -2.82 -9.12 25.30
N TRP A 355 -2.35 -9.61 24.16
CA TRP A 355 -2.32 -11.02 23.78
C TRP A 355 -0.92 -11.48 23.47
N ARG A 356 -0.62 -12.76 23.76
CA ARG A 356 0.70 -13.38 23.52
C ARG A 356 0.55 -14.73 22.86
N GLY A 357 1.36 -14.96 21.82
CA GLY A 357 1.61 -16.24 21.19
C GLY A 357 3.10 -16.45 20.96
N ALA A 358 3.50 -17.66 20.64
CA ALA A 358 4.90 -17.96 20.30
C ALA A 358 4.98 -18.96 19.17
N PHE A 359 6.00 -18.83 18.33
CA PHE A 359 6.36 -19.82 17.32
C PHE A 359 7.86 -20.06 17.30
N ARG A 360 8.28 -21.19 16.74
CA ARG A 360 9.69 -21.58 16.67
C ARG A 360 10.08 -21.88 15.23
N PRO A 361 10.93 -21.07 14.59
CA PRO A 361 11.46 -21.38 13.27
C PRO A 361 12.46 -22.52 13.34
N GLU A 362 12.32 -23.51 12.47
CA GLU A 362 13.19 -24.70 12.44
C GLU A 362 14.30 -24.60 11.40
N ARG A 363 14.28 -23.59 10.54
CA ARG A 363 15.26 -23.37 9.47
C ARG A 363 15.69 -21.93 9.33
N LEU A 364 16.86 -21.71 8.75
CA LEU A 364 17.35 -20.40 8.37
C LEU A 364 16.49 -19.82 7.23
N GLY A 365 16.32 -18.53 7.25
CA GLY A 365 15.59 -17.78 6.24
C GLY A 365 14.65 -16.76 6.85
N ARG A 366 13.95 -16.04 5.96
CA ARG A 366 12.94 -15.08 6.38
C ARG A 366 11.64 -15.80 6.72
N HIS A 367 11.09 -15.45 7.86
CA HIS A 367 9.76 -15.88 8.29
C HIS A 367 8.85 -14.65 8.37
N VAL A 368 7.60 -14.83 8.05
CA VAL A 368 6.57 -13.79 8.17
C VAL A 368 5.54 -14.23 9.18
N TYR A 369 5.03 -13.30 9.96
CA TYR A 369 3.94 -13.55 10.89
C TYR A 369 2.92 -12.42 10.87
N ALA A 370 1.71 -12.72 11.30
CA ALA A 370 0.59 -11.80 11.41
C ALA A 370 -0.27 -12.19 12.62
N VAL A 371 -1.06 -11.26 13.10
CA VAL A 371 -2.08 -11.51 14.11
C VAL A 371 -3.44 -11.44 13.46
N ALA A 372 -4.28 -12.45 13.66
CA ALA A 372 -5.66 -12.50 13.22
C ALA A 372 -6.57 -12.57 14.43
N ALA A 373 -7.66 -11.80 14.41
CA ALA A 373 -8.63 -11.77 15.49
C ALA A 373 -10.06 -11.78 14.94
N TRP A 374 -10.95 -12.46 15.65
CA TRP A 374 -12.37 -12.48 15.33
C TRP A 374 -13.20 -12.62 16.61
N ARG A 375 -14.49 -12.30 16.48
CA ARG A 375 -15.44 -12.50 17.56
C ARG A 375 -15.66 -14.00 17.79
N ASP A 376 -15.37 -14.46 18.99
CA ASP A 376 -15.64 -15.84 19.40
C ASP A 376 -17.09 -15.96 19.90
N ALA A 377 -17.99 -16.23 18.96
CA ALA A 377 -19.41 -16.33 19.27
C ALA A 377 -19.71 -17.51 20.23
N PHE A 378 -19.03 -18.64 20.06
CA PHE A 378 -19.24 -19.79 20.95
C PHE A 378 -18.61 -19.58 22.32
N GLY A 379 -17.41 -19.01 22.37
CA GLY A 379 -16.76 -18.66 23.64
C GLY A 379 -17.52 -17.59 24.43
N THR A 380 -18.14 -16.62 23.76
CA THR A 380 -19.03 -15.63 24.37
C THR A 380 -20.25 -16.33 24.96
N TYR A 381 -20.97 -17.12 24.15
CA TYR A 381 -22.11 -17.91 24.59
C TYR A 381 -21.77 -18.80 25.78
N ARG A 382 -20.70 -19.57 25.72
CA ARG A 382 -20.25 -20.46 26.80
C ARG A 382 -19.99 -19.71 28.11
N SER A 383 -19.35 -18.56 28.03
CA SER A 383 -19.07 -17.72 29.21
C SER A 383 -20.36 -17.18 29.85
N GLU A 384 -21.36 -16.83 29.05
CA GLU A 384 -22.66 -16.37 29.52
C GLU A 384 -23.46 -17.51 30.15
N LEU A 385 -23.47 -18.66 29.53
CA LEU A 385 -24.08 -19.88 30.06
C LEU A 385 -23.48 -20.24 31.43
N GLU A 386 -22.17 -20.24 31.57
CA GLU A 386 -21.45 -20.53 32.82
C GLU A 386 -21.84 -19.55 33.92
N LYS A 387 -21.88 -18.25 33.63
CA LYS A 387 -22.25 -17.20 34.57
C LYS A 387 -23.71 -17.36 35.06
N LYS A 388 -24.65 -17.60 34.11
CA LYS A 388 -26.07 -17.79 34.45
C LYS A 388 -26.30 -19.04 35.28
N HIS A 389 -25.64 -20.14 34.87
CA HIS A 389 -25.73 -21.41 35.62
C HIS A 389 -25.17 -21.27 37.06
N THR A 390 -23.99 -20.62 37.20
CA THR A 390 -23.39 -20.37 38.52
C THR A 390 -24.24 -19.45 39.37
N ALA A 391 -24.97 -18.52 38.80
CA ALA A 391 -25.91 -17.65 39.48
C ALA A 391 -27.26 -18.34 39.79
N GLY A 392 -27.45 -19.60 39.47
CA GLY A 392 -28.68 -20.35 39.70
C GLY A 392 -29.88 -19.91 38.84
N VAL A 393 -29.62 -19.24 37.71
CA VAL A 393 -30.67 -18.82 36.78
C VAL A 393 -31.03 -20.01 35.92
N GLU A 394 -32.31 -20.14 35.53
CA GLU A 394 -32.77 -21.14 34.59
C GLU A 394 -32.15 -20.89 33.19
N VAL A 395 -31.55 -21.94 32.61
CA VAL A 395 -30.73 -21.82 31.36
C VAL A 395 -31.31 -22.66 30.22
N THR A 396 -32.60 -22.99 30.23
CA THR A 396 -33.25 -23.84 29.21
C THR A 396 -33.12 -23.27 27.81
N LEU A 397 -33.34 -21.95 27.66
CA LEU A 397 -33.20 -21.26 26.37
C LEU A 397 -31.76 -21.21 25.88
N GLU A 398 -30.83 -20.99 26.78
CA GLU A 398 -29.41 -20.97 26.49
C GLU A 398 -28.93 -22.35 26.00
N LEU A 399 -29.41 -23.43 26.59
CA LEU A 399 -29.08 -24.79 26.15
C LEU A 399 -29.62 -25.11 24.75
N GLU A 400 -30.77 -24.58 24.38
CA GLU A 400 -31.30 -24.68 23.02
C GLU A 400 -30.49 -23.82 22.04
N GLU A 401 -30.10 -22.64 22.42
CA GLU A 401 -29.26 -21.76 21.63
C GLU A 401 -27.88 -22.38 21.34
N GLY A 402 -27.25 -22.95 22.38
CA GLY A 402 -25.98 -23.67 22.23
C GLY A 402 -26.05 -24.85 21.27
N ALA A 403 -27.12 -25.62 21.35
CA ALA A 403 -27.33 -26.73 20.41
C ALA A 403 -27.48 -26.25 18.96
N ARG A 404 -28.15 -25.10 18.73
CA ARG A 404 -28.25 -24.47 17.40
C ARG A 404 -26.93 -23.96 16.89
N LEU A 405 -26.13 -23.31 17.77
CA LEU A 405 -24.79 -22.82 17.42
C LEU A 405 -23.88 -23.96 16.95
N VAL A 406 -23.88 -25.09 17.67
CA VAL A 406 -23.09 -26.27 17.27
C VAL A 406 -23.59 -26.87 15.96
N ALA A 407 -24.91 -26.94 15.74
CA ALA A 407 -25.48 -27.41 14.49
C ALA A 407 -25.09 -26.53 13.30
N LEU A 408 -25.19 -25.22 13.42
CA LEU A 408 -24.74 -24.25 12.41
C LEU A 408 -23.23 -24.36 12.13
N ALA A 409 -22.43 -24.55 13.17
CA ALA A 409 -20.99 -24.76 12.99
C ALA A 409 -20.69 -26.04 12.22
N ALA A 410 -21.45 -27.11 12.46
CA ALA A 410 -21.30 -28.37 11.73
C ALA A 410 -21.68 -28.26 10.25
N GLU A 411 -22.73 -27.47 9.93
CA GLU A 411 -23.17 -27.21 8.55
C GLU A 411 -22.18 -26.36 7.73
N HIS A 412 -21.47 -25.44 8.40
CA HIS A 412 -20.59 -24.50 7.74
C HIS A 412 -19.09 -24.81 7.92
N ALA A 413 -18.78 -25.94 8.56
CA ALA A 413 -17.38 -26.32 8.80
C ALA A 413 -16.63 -26.55 7.48
N PRO A 414 -15.43 -25.97 7.31
CA PRO A 414 -14.60 -26.26 6.14
C PRO A 414 -14.15 -27.73 6.13
N ASN A 415 -13.84 -28.26 4.96
CA ASN A 415 -13.53 -29.69 4.75
C ASN A 415 -12.30 -30.22 5.55
N ASP A 416 -11.48 -29.33 6.05
CA ASP A 416 -10.29 -29.62 6.87
C ASP A 416 -10.54 -29.59 8.39
N ALA A 417 -11.77 -29.18 8.79
CA ALA A 417 -12.17 -29.20 10.19
C ALA A 417 -12.59 -30.60 10.67
N PRO A 418 -12.67 -30.85 11.98
CA PRO A 418 -13.20 -32.12 12.52
C PRO A 418 -14.73 -32.20 12.36
N VAL A 419 -15.20 -32.18 11.11
CA VAL A 419 -16.62 -32.12 10.71
C VAL A 419 -17.42 -33.26 11.33
N ASP A 420 -16.86 -34.46 11.33
CA ASP A 420 -17.52 -35.64 11.93
C ASP A 420 -17.75 -35.48 13.44
N ALA A 421 -16.76 -34.88 14.14
CA ALA A 421 -16.88 -34.60 15.58
C ALA A 421 -17.98 -33.56 15.87
N LEU A 422 -18.07 -32.52 15.05
CA LEU A 422 -19.09 -31.47 15.16
C LEU A 422 -20.49 -32.03 14.88
N HIS A 423 -20.65 -32.82 13.83
CA HIS A 423 -21.91 -33.50 13.53
C HIS A 423 -22.33 -34.48 14.63
N LYS A 424 -21.40 -35.24 15.19
CA LYS A 424 -21.63 -36.12 16.33
C LYS A 424 -22.11 -35.34 17.56
N LEU A 425 -21.44 -34.24 17.87
CA LEU A 425 -21.81 -33.35 19.00
C LEU A 425 -23.23 -32.75 18.79
N ALA A 426 -23.51 -32.27 17.58
CA ALA A 426 -24.82 -31.71 17.22
C ALA A 426 -25.95 -32.73 17.44
N ARG A 427 -25.75 -33.99 17.03
CA ARG A 427 -26.71 -35.09 17.27
C ARG A 427 -26.88 -35.37 18.77
N LEU A 428 -25.78 -35.48 19.51
CA LEU A 428 -25.84 -35.69 20.95
C LEU A 428 -26.62 -34.58 21.66
N LEU A 429 -26.42 -33.33 21.28
CA LEU A 429 -27.12 -32.17 21.83
C LEU A 429 -28.60 -32.16 21.48
N ALA A 430 -28.97 -32.64 20.28
CA ALA A 430 -30.38 -32.76 19.87
C ALA A 430 -31.17 -33.78 20.72
N GLU A 431 -30.54 -34.91 21.08
CA GLU A 431 -31.17 -36.02 21.79
C GLU A 431 -31.04 -35.94 23.32
N ALA A 432 -30.11 -35.12 23.86
CA ALA A 432 -29.80 -35.03 25.29
C ALA A 432 -30.86 -34.25 26.09
N ASP A 433 -31.08 -34.67 27.33
CA ASP A 433 -31.80 -33.88 28.33
C ASP A 433 -31.00 -32.61 28.75
N GLN A 434 -31.62 -31.73 29.54
CA GLN A 434 -31.02 -30.47 29.92
C GLN A 434 -29.71 -30.64 30.73
N ALA A 435 -29.65 -31.61 31.65
CA ALA A 435 -28.47 -31.84 32.45
C ALA A 435 -27.28 -32.34 31.60
N HIS A 436 -27.57 -33.19 30.61
CA HIS A 436 -26.57 -33.68 29.70
C HIS A 436 -26.12 -32.61 28.68
N ARG A 437 -27.06 -31.80 28.16
CA ARG A 437 -26.73 -30.63 27.30
C ARG A 437 -25.78 -29.66 28.03
N LEU A 438 -26.10 -29.35 29.27
CA LEU A 438 -25.26 -28.47 30.08
C LEU A 438 -23.82 -29.02 30.20
N LYS A 439 -23.68 -30.30 30.46
CA LYS A 439 -22.37 -30.95 30.56
C LYS A 439 -21.59 -30.99 29.24
N LEU A 440 -22.29 -31.06 28.11
CA LEU A 440 -21.66 -31.06 26.77
C LEU A 440 -21.26 -29.67 26.29
N LEU A 441 -21.92 -28.61 26.79
CA LEU A 441 -21.71 -27.22 26.36
C LEU A 441 -20.75 -26.46 27.29
N LEU A 442 -20.54 -26.85 28.54
CA LEU A 442 -19.55 -26.33 29.49
C LEU A 442 -18.29 -27.18 29.54
#